data_ec2021b9c3eac8fce94439de0931835c
#
_entry.id   ec2021b9c3eac8fce94439de0931835c
#
_cell.length_a   1.000
_cell.length_b   1.000
_cell.length_c   1.000
_cell.angle_alpha   90.00
_cell.angle_beta   90.00
_cell.angle_gamma   90.00
#
_symmetry.space_group_name_H-M   'P 1'
#
loop_
_entity.id
_entity.type
_entity.pdbx_description
1 polymer ?
#
loop_
_entity_poly.entity_id
_entity_poly.type
_entity_poly.pdbx_seq_one_letter_code
_entity_poly.pdbx_strand_id
1 'polypeptide(L)'
;MEIYDNPAYYEVAFSFFDVKKQVDAFELVIERFSKIKAKRFLDVACGPSLQLRELARRGNEAIGLDSSPQMLRYLSEKAKEEGLGIETVQADKCKFKLEERVDFAFIMMGSLVVGSNEQFINHLDSVASSLKRGGLYFIQNKIVDWTKNAEQSWATRKDGVSVKMTYSLAYWKDPLNQTYTEKGVLEVDDQGEAKKFINEADLKFIFPQEFKALIRLQDRFEFLGWWEGNESTWFLDKPLEEAGTPSNINMVLLRRR
;
A
#
# COMPACT_ATOMS: atom_id res chain seq x y z
N MET A 1 -7.21 17.78 -12.91
CA MET A 1 -6.50 16.49 -13.17
C MET A 1 -6.10 15.93 -11.83
N GLU A 2 -6.34 14.66 -11.63
CA GLU A 2 -6.04 13.97 -10.37
C GLU A 2 -4.58 13.47 -10.34
N ILE A 3 -4.05 13.27 -9.14
CA ILE A 3 -2.67 12.77 -8.95
C ILE A 3 -2.50 11.42 -9.65
N TYR A 4 -3.49 10.53 -9.53
CA TYR A 4 -3.44 9.16 -10.05
C TYR A 4 -3.61 9.06 -11.59
N ASP A 5 -3.93 10.17 -12.26
CA ASP A 5 -3.89 10.25 -13.73
C ASP A 5 -2.47 10.46 -14.29
N ASN A 6 -1.49 10.68 -13.39
CA ASN A 6 -0.12 11.08 -13.73
C ASN A 6 0.92 10.13 -13.11
N PRO A 7 0.93 8.85 -13.48
CA PRO A 7 1.75 7.83 -12.84
C PRO A 7 3.26 8.09 -12.90
N ALA A 8 3.76 8.72 -13.96
CA ALA A 8 5.18 9.05 -14.09
C ALA A 8 5.64 10.04 -13.01
N TYR A 9 4.88 11.11 -12.77
CA TYR A 9 5.20 12.07 -11.71
C TYR A 9 5.00 11.45 -10.32
N TYR A 10 4.00 10.57 -10.18
CA TYR A 10 3.81 9.81 -8.96
C TYR A 10 5.00 8.90 -8.66
N GLU A 11 5.54 8.17 -9.64
CA GLU A 11 6.75 7.36 -9.46
C GLU A 11 7.95 8.22 -9.06
N VAL A 12 8.13 9.42 -9.64
CA VAL A 12 9.18 10.35 -9.22
C VAL A 12 9.00 10.77 -7.76
N ALA A 13 7.77 11.07 -7.32
CA ALA A 13 7.47 11.47 -5.94
C ALA A 13 7.91 10.43 -4.90
N PHE A 14 7.93 9.15 -5.25
CA PHE A 14 8.27 8.03 -4.38
C PHE A 14 9.60 7.34 -4.76
N SER A 15 10.43 7.97 -5.58
CA SER A 15 11.69 7.39 -6.09
C SER A 15 12.78 7.23 -5.01
N PHE A 16 12.57 7.72 -3.80
CA PHE A 16 13.52 7.61 -2.69
C PHE A 16 13.46 6.26 -1.93
N PHE A 17 12.46 5.42 -2.22
CA PHE A 17 12.36 4.12 -1.58
C PHE A 17 13.47 3.16 -2.02
N ASP A 18 14.04 2.44 -1.07
CA ASP A 18 14.92 1.28 -1.34
C ASP A 18 14.06 0.04 -1.59
N VAL A 19 13.61 -0.10 -2.83
CA VAL A 19 12.71 -1.17 -3.26
C VAL A 19 13.31 -2.56 -3.05
N LYS A 20 14.63 -2.71 -3.20
CA LYS A 20 15.31 -3.99 -2.97
C LYS A 20 15.18 -4.42 -1.52
N LYS A 21 15.45 -3.50 -0.58
CA LYS A 21 15.25 -3.78 0.85
C LYS A 21 13.81 -4.08 1.21
N GLN A 22 12.85 -3.43 0.55
CA GLN A 22 11.43 -3.74 0.77
C GLN A 22 11.11 -5.17 0.34
N VAL A 23 11.60 -5.61 -0.81
CA VAL A 23 11.40 -6.99 -1.29
C VAL A 23 12.20 -8.00 -0.45
N ASP A 24 13.41 -7.68 0.00
CA ASP A 24 14.15 -8.50 0.95
C ASP A 24 13.37 -8.73 2.25
N ALA A 25 12.66 -7.70 2.72
CA ALA A 25 11.78 -7.82 3.88
C ALA A 25 10.56 -8.71 3.61
N PHE A 26 10.00 -8.71 2.40
CA PHE A 26 8.95 -9.67 2.04
C PHE A 26 9.47 -11.12 2.09
N GLU A 27 10.65 -11.38 1.55
CA GLU A 27 11.27 -12.71 1.60
C GLU A 27 11.52 -13.16 3.04
N LEU A 28 12.00 -12.26 3.90
CA LEU A 28 12.22 -12.54 5.31
C LEU A 28 10.92 -12.87 6.06
N VAL A 29 9.82 -12.13 5.84
CA VAL A 29 8.55 -12.45 6.50
C VAL A 29 7.92 -13.73 5.95
N ILE A 30 8.12 -14.03 4.67
CA ILE A 30 7.68 -15.28 4.07
C ILE A 30 8.42 -16.46 4.72
N GLU A 31 9.74 -16.38 4.83
CA GLU A 31 10.56 -17.41 5.48
C GLU A 31 10.12 -17.66 6.92
N ARG A 32 9.87 -16.61 7.69
CA ARG A 32 9.54 -16.70 9.13
C ARG A 32 8.11 -17.11 9.41
N PHE A 33 7.14 -16.68 8.60
CA PHE A 33 5.73 -16.72 8.98
C PHE A 33 4.83 -17.45 7.98
N SER A 34 5.25 -17.67 6.73
CA SER A 34 4.40 -18.37 5.76
C SER A 34 4.36 -19.86 6.04
N LYS A 35 3.18 -20.48 5.83
CA LYS A 35 3.02 -21.94 5.88
C LYS A 35 3.17 -22.60 4.51
N ILE A 36 3.37 -21.79 3.46
CA ILE A 36 3.52 -22.24 2.08
C ILE A 36 4.69 -21.51 1.41
N LYS A 37 5.23 -22.09 0.36
CA LYS A 37 6.20 -21.38 -0.48
C LYS A 37 5.48 -20.27 -1.25
N ALA A 38 6.12 -19.10 -1.34
CA ALA A 38 5.59 -18.00 -2.12
C ALA A 38 6.31 -17.90 -3.47
N LYS A 39 5.51 -17.84 -4.53
CA LYS A 39 5.97 -17.69 -5.91
C LYS A 39 5.11 -16.68 -6.67
N ARG A 40 3.82 -16.58 -6.34
CA ARG A 40 2.85 -15.71 -6.98
C ARG A 40 2.45 -14.60 -6.02
N PHE A 41 2.68 -13.35 -6.42
CA PHE A 41 2.55 -12.15 -5.60
C PHE A 41 1.46 -11.23 -6.14
N LEU A 42 0.68 -10.62 -5.23
CA LEU A 42 -0.33 -9.63 -5.54
C LEU A 42 -0.02 -8.31 -4.82
N ASP A 43 0.12 -7.22 -5.56
CA ASP A 43 0.11 -5.86 -5.02
C ASP A 43 -1.29 -5.27 -5.18
N VAL A 44 -1.92 -4.91 -4.05
CA VAL A 44 -3.29 -4.36 -4.02
C VAL A 44 -3.21 -2.84 -3.95
N ALA A 45 -3.91 -2.13 -4.85
CA ALA A 45 -3.77 -0.71 -5.09
C ALA A 45 -2.32 -0.37 -5.48
N CYS A 46 -1.84 -1.08 -6.49
CA CYS A 46 -0.43 -1.20 -6.83
C CYS A 46 0.18 0.09 -7.40
N GLY A 47 -0.60 0.97 -8.01
CA GLY A 47 -0.05 2.10 -8.73
C GLY A 47 1.01 1.68 -9.77
N PRO A 48 2.17 2.36 -9.85
CA PRO A 48 3.27 2.00 -10.75
C PRO A 48 4.13 0.83 -10.25
N SER A 49 3.92 0.37 -9.04
CA SER A 49 4.54 -0.76 -8.34
C SER A 49 5.99 -1.10 -8.70
N LEU A 50 6.91 -0.37 -8.12
CA LEU A 50 8.35 -0.71 -8.20
C LEU A 50 8.64 -2.07 -7.54
N GLN A 51 7.85 -2.46 -6.53
CA GLN A 51 7.97 -3.72 -5.80
C GLN A 51 7.65 -4.93 -6.68
N LEU A 52 6.58 -4.86 -7.50
CA LEU A 52 6.26 -5.92 -8.45
C LEU A 52 7.33 -6.06 -9.54
N ARG A 53 7.87 -4.93 -10.01
CA ARG A 53 8.95 -4.96 -10.99
C ARG A 53 10.21 -5.65 -10.42
N GLU A 54 10.54 -5.39 -9.15
CA GLU A 54 11.65 -6.09 -8.47
C GLU A 54 11.34 -7.57 -8.21
N LEU A 55 10.14 -7.92 -7.77
CA LEU A 55 9.71 -9.31 -7.61
C LEU A 55 9.77 -10.09 -8.93
N ALA A 56 9.34 -9.49 -10.03
CA ALA A 56 9.41 -10.09 -11.36
C ALA A 56 10.87 -10.28 -11.81
N ARG A 57 11.78 -9.32 -11.54
CA ARG A 57 13.24 -9.49 -11.80
C ARG A 57 13.83 -10.66 -11.02
N ARG A 58 13.33 -10.93 -9.82
CA ARG A 58 13.72 -12.11 -9.02
C ARG A 58 13.05 -13.41 -9.52
N GLY A 59 12.35 -13.35 -10.63
CA GLY A 59 11.72 -14.50 -11.28
C GLY A 59 10.41 -14.95 -10.62
N ASN A 60 9.73 -14.11 -9.87
CA ASN A 60 8.42 -14.38 -9.30
C ASN A 60 7.30 -14.01 -10.29
N GLU A 61 6.12 -14.64 -10.12
CA GLU A 61 4.89 -14.23 -10.78
C GLU A 61 4.32 -13.02 -10.07
N ALA A 62 4.06 -11.95 -10.81
CA ALA A 62 3.69 -10.65 -10.26
C ALA A 62 2.35 -10.18 -10.84
N ILE A 63 1.44 -9.78 -9.97
CA ILE A 63 0.10 -9.29 -10.31
C ILE A 63 -0.11 -7.95 -9.66
N GLY A 64 -0.43 -6.92 -10.46
CA GLY A 64 -0.81 -5.60 -9.97
C GLY A 64 -2.31 -5.38 -10.09
N LEU A 65 -2.95 -5.02 -8.98
CA LEU A 65 -4.35 -4.64 -8.96
C LEU A 65 -4.49 -3.17 -8.59
N ASP A 66 -5.18 -2.41 -9.43
CA ASP A 66 -5.49 -1.00 -9.16
C ASP A 66 -6.84 -0.63 -9.77
N SER A 67 -7.48 0.40 -9.24
CA SER A 67 -8.71 0.97 -9.82
C SER A 67 -8.40 1.93 -10.99
N SER A 68 -7.21 2.55 -10.99
CA SER A 68 -6.77 3.50 -12.02
C SER A 68 -6.24 2.77 -13.26
N PRO A 69 -6.92 2.88 -14.42
CA PRO A 69 -6.41 2.31 -15.67
C PRO A 69 -5.12 3.01 -16.14
N GLN A 70 -4.88 4.26 -15.73
CA GLN A 70 -3.66 4.99 -16.04
C GLN A 70 -2.45 4.37 -15.33
N MET A 71 -2.59 4.06 -14.04
CA MET A 71 -1.55 3.38 -13.26
C MET A 71 -1.21 2.01 -13.84
N LEU A 72 -2.23 1.22 -14.18
CA LEU A 72 -2.02 -0.12 -14.75
C LEU A 72 -1.36 -0.08 -16.13
N ARG A 73 -1.75 0.86 -17.01
CA ARG A 73 -1.08 1.04 -18.29
C ARG A 73 0.39 1.38 -18.11
N TYR A 74 0.69 2.34 -17.24
CA TYR A 74 2.07 2.73 -16.94
C TYR A 74 2.89 1.57 -16.40
N LEU A 75 2.34 0.79 -15.44
CA LEU A 75 3.01 -0.41 -14.92
C LEU A 75 3.30 -1.41 -16.04
N SER A 76 2.32 -1.68 -16.91
CA SER A 76 2.48 -2.61 -18.04
C SER A 76 3.54 -2.14 -19.04
N GLU A 77 3.57 -0.85 -19.37
CA GLU A 77 4.57 -0.25 -20.24
C GLU A 77 5.97 -0.36 -19.65
N LYS A 78 6.14 0.01 -18.37
CA LYS A 78 7.43 -0.12 -17.68
C LYS A 78 7.89 -1.56 -17.54
N ALA A 79 7.00 -2.48 -17.23
CA ALA A 79 7.32 -3.91 -17.21
C ALA A 79 7.81 -4.40 -18.58
N LYS A 80 7.14 -4.01 -19.66
CA LYS A 80 7.54 -4.34 -21.04
C LYS A 80 8.90 -3.76 -21.43
N GLU A 81 9.15 -2.49 -21.10
CA GLU A 81 10.45 -1.82 -21.31
C GLU A 81 11.60 -2.57 -20.60
N GLU A 82 11.32 -3.13 -19.44
CA GLU A 82 12.27 -3.87 -18.60
C GLU A 82 12.34 -5.38 -18.92
N GLY A 83 11.53 -5.87 -19.87
CA GLY A 83 11.45 -7.29 -20.23
C GLY A 83 10.82 -8.18 -19.15
N LEU A 84 9.95 -7.62 -18.30
CA LEU A 84 9.30 -8.29 -17.19
C LEU A 84 7.87 -8.72 -17.54
N GLY A 85 7.45 -9.90 -17.04
CA GLY A 85 6.07 -10.36 -17.11
C GLY A 85 5.32 -9.92 -15.83
N ILE A 86 4.38 -8.97 -15.97
CA ILE A 86 3.50 -8.55 -14.87
C ILE A 86 2.06 -8.57 -15.39
N GLU A 87 1.21 -9.32 -14.69
CA GLU A 87 -0.24 -9.33 -14.92
C GLU A 87 -0.88 -8.10 -14.27
N THR A 88 -1.86 -7.46 -14.92
CA THR A 88 -2.59 -6.33 -14.37
C THR A 88 -4.08 -6.61 -14.31
N VAL A 89 -4.71 -6.24 -13.20
CA VAL A 89 -6.15 -6.40 -12.93
C VAL A 89 -6.75 -5.07 -12.56
N GLN A 90 -7.69 -4.57 -13.36
CA GLN A 90 -8.43 -3.35 -13.01
C GLN A 90 -9.60 -3.71 -12.11
N ALA A 91 -9.52 -3.34 -10.83
CA ALA A 91 -10.58 -3.58 -9.86
C ALA A 91 -10.48 -2.65 -8.64
N ASP A 92 -11.60 -2.51 -7.92
CA ASP A 92 -11.63 -1.89 -6.61
C ASP A 92 -11.00 -2.82 -5.57
N LYS A 93 -10.08 -2.29 -4.76
CA LYS A 93 -9.43 -3.03 -3.66
C LYS A 93 -10.40 -3.63 -2.65
N CYS A 94 -11.62 -3.09 -2.54
CA CYS A 94 -12.67 -3.59 -1.65
C CYS A 94 -13.61 -4.60 -2.33
N LYS A 95 -13.46 -4.82 -3.66
CA LYS A 95 -14.34 -5.70 -4.42
C LYS A 95 -13.61 -6.36 -5.58
N PHE A 96 -12.87 -7.43 -5.29
CA PHE A 96 -12.19 -8.21 -6.31
C PHE A 96 -12.07 -9.68 -5.94
N LYS A 97 -11.79 -10.50 -6.93
CA LYS A 97 -11.46 -11.92 -6.79
C LYS A 97 -10.59 -12.31 -7.98
N LEU A 98 -9.44 -12.90 -7.72
CA LEU A 98 -8.59 -13.46 -8.76
C LEU A 98 -9.10 -14.83 -9.19
N GLU A 99 -8.88 -15.18 -10.45
CA GLU A 99 -9.17 -16.53 -10.95
C GLU A 99 -8.27 -17.56 -10.27
N GLU A 100 -6.98 -17.27 -10.19
CA GLU A 100 -6.00 -18.09 -9.48
C GLU A 100 -5.49 -17.37 -8.23
N ARG A 101 -5.44 -18.12 -7.12
CA ARG A 101 -4.98 -17.58 -5.85
C ARG A 101 -3.47 -17.36 -5.82
N VAL A 102 -3.06 -16.31 -5.13
CA VAL A 102 -1.67 -15.96 -4.89
C VAL A 102 -1.16 -16.55 -3.57
N ASP A 103 0.16 -16.57 -3.40
CA ASP A 103 0.83 -17.05 -2.18
C ASP A 103 1.09 -15.93 -1.18
N PHE A 104 1.32 -14.72 -1.70
CA PHE A 104 1.60 -13.53 -0.93
C PHE A 104 0.86 -12.34 -1.53
N ALA A 105 0.15 -11.60 -0.70
CA ALA A 105 -0.47 -10.33 -1.07
C ALA A 105 0.14 -9.22 -0.23
N PHE A 106 0.22 -8.01 -0.78
CA PHE A 106 0.67 -6.84 -0.04
C PHE A 106 -0.07 -5.58 -0.46
N ILE A 107 -0.10 -4.60 0.42
CA ILE A 107 -0.55 -3.24 0.14
C ILE A 107 0.41 -2.27 0.83
N MET A 108 0.89 -1.29 0.08
CA MET A 108 2.00 -0.44 0.48
C MET A 108 1.58 1.03 0.58
N MET A 109 2.47 1.84 1.16
CA MET A 109 2.40 3.31 1.16
C MET A 109 1.12 3.90 1.74
N GLY A 110 0.52 3.20 2.73
CA GLY A 110 -0.72 3.65 3.36
C GLY A 110 -1.96 3.56 2.45
N SER A 111 -1.89 2.80 1.35
CA SER A 111 -3.00 2.67 0.40
C SER A 111 -4.22 1.91 0.95
N LEU A 112 -4.13 1.33 2.16
CA LEU A 112 -5.28 0.72 2.83
C LEU A 112 -6.16 1.79 3.49
N VAL A 113 -6.68 2.68 2.67
CA VAL A 113 -7.68 3.68 3.06
C VAL A 113 -9.07 3.28 2.54
N VAL A 114 -10.08 3.44 3.38
CA VAL A 114 -11.47 3.05 3.10
C VAL A 114 -12.43 4.12 3.63
N GLY A 115 -13.66 4.13 3.15
CA GLY A 115 -14.70 5.07 3.60
C GLY A 115 -15.55 4.55 4.76
N SER A 116 -15.51 3.23 5.05
CA SER A 116 -16.31 2.62 6.12
C SER A 116 -15.71 1.30 6.63
N ASN A 117 -16.20 0.83 7.79
CA ASN A 117 -15.84 -0.49 8.32
C ASN A 117 -16.30 -1.62 7.39
N GLU A 118 -17.43 -1.46 6.71
CA GLU A 118 -17.90 -2.43 5.72
C GLU A 118 -16.94 -2.57 4.55
N GLN A 119 -16.46 -1.44 4.00
CA GLN A 119 -15.44 -1.46 2.95
C GLN A 119 -14.14 -2.14 3.42
N PHE A 120 -13.74 -1.93 4.68
CA PHE A 120 -12.57 -2.60 5.24
C PHE A 120 -12.77 -4.13 5.31
N ILE A 121 -13.93 -4.59 5.79
CA ILE A 121 -14.27 -6.02 5.83
C ILE A 121 -14.31 -6.60 4.42
N ASN A 122 -14.94 -5.91 3.46
CA ASN A 122 -15.01 -6.34 2.06
C ASN A 122 -13.61 -6.43 1.42
N HIS A 123 -12.71 -5.49 1.77
CA HIS A 123 -11.31 -5.57 1.37
C HIS A 123 -10.64 -6.85 1.89
N LEU A 124 -10.76 -7.11 3.19
CA LEU A 124 -10.20 -8.34 3.79
C LEU A 124 -10.79 -9.60 3.15
N ASP A 125 -12.09 -9.62 2.84
CA ASP A 125 -12.75 -10.74 2.16
C ASP A 125 -12.23 -10.96 0.74
N SER A 126 -12.02 -9.87 0.00
CA SER A 126 -11.47 -9.91 -1.36
C SER A 126 -10.04 -10.47 -1.35
N VAL A 127 -9.18 -9.96 -0.48
CA VAL A 127 -7.81 -10.48 -0.30
C VAL A 127 -7.82 -11.94 0.13
N ALA A 128 -8.63 -12.30 1.15
CA ALA A 128 -8.71 -13.67 1.64
C ALA A 128 -9.23 -14.66 0.59
N SER A 129 -10.11 -14.21 -0.32
CA SER A 129 -10.63 -15.05 -1.41
C SER A 129 -9.60 -15.29 -2.50
N SER A 130 -8.66 -14.35 -2.67
CA SER A 130 -7.60 -14.38 -3.67
C SER A 130 -6.27 -14.93 -3.14
N LEU A 131 -6.15 -15.18 -1.83
CA LEU A 131 -4.94 -15.69 -1.18
C LEU A 131 -5.09 -17.18 -0.83
N LYS A 132 -4.06 -18.00 -1.05
CA LYS A 132 -4.02 -19.40 -0.62
C LYS A 132 -4.00 -19.51 0.91
N ARG A 133 -4.56 -20.60 1.45
CA ARG A 133 -4.50 -20.90 2.89
C ARG A 133 -3.04 -21.06 3.33
N GLY A 134 -2.68 -20.42 4.43
CA GLY A 134 -1.30 -20.39 4.93
C GLY A 134 -0.42 -19.32 4.31
N GLY A 135 -0.86 -18.67 3.22
CA GLY A 135 -0.20 -17.51 2.63
C GLY A 135 -0.36 -16.24 3.48
N LEU A 136 0.42 -15.23 3.18
CA LEU A 136 0.52 -14.01 3.97
C LEU A 136 -0.09 -12.81 3.26
N TYR A 137 -0.70 -11.92 4.03
CA TYR A 137 -1.06 -10.58 3.64
C TYR A 137 -0.24 -9.58 4.45
N PHE A 138 0.62 -8.84 3.76
CA PHE A 138 1.49 -7.82 4.29
C PHE A 138 0.86 -6.44 4.09
N ILE A 139 0.77 -5.66 5.13
CA ILE A 139 0.17 -4.33 5.10
C ILE A 139 1.17 -3.33 5.65
N GLN A 140 1.64 -2.41 4.81
CA GLN A 140 2.30 -1.21 5.31
C GLN A 140 1.22 -0.23 5.72
N ASN A 141 1.11 -0.01 7.01
CA ASN A 141 0.10 0.84 7.60
C ASN A 141 0.73 2.10 8.23
N LYS A 142 -0.11 3.01 8.66
CA LYS A 142 0.29 4.24 9.33
C LYS A 142 -0.59 4.46 10.56
N ILE A 143 0.04 4.72 11.70
CA ILE A 143 -0.66 5.22 12.89
C ILE A 143 -0.54 6.73 12.88
N VAL A 144 -1.67 7.40 12.92
CA VAL A 144 -1.77 8.87 12.88
C VAL A 144 -2.17 9.38 14.26
N ASP A 145 -1.56 10.46 14.70
CA ASP A 145 -2.01 11.19 15.88
C ASP A 145 -3.32 11.94 15.54
N TRP A 146 -4.43 11.34 15.93
CA TRP A 146 -5.79 11.82 15.66
C TRP A 146 -6.20 13.03 16.51
N THR A 147 -5.33 13.52 17.39
CA THR A 147 -5.65 14.67 18.25
C THR A 147 -5.35 16.03 17.62
N LYS A 148 -4.66 16.04 16.49
CA LYS A 148 -4.25 17.25 15.76
C LYS A 148 -4.25 17.06 14.26
N ASN A 149 -4.43 18.14 13.51
CA ASN A 149 -4.23 18.13 12.07
C ASN A 149 -2.78 17.77 11.74
N ALA A 150 -2.60 16.99 10.69
CA ALA A 150 -1.29 16.59 10.24
C ALA A 150 -1.06 17.02 8.79
N GLU A 151 0.14 17.48 8.51
CA GLU A 151 0.63 17.71 7.17
C GLU A 151 2.00 17.06 7.03
N GLN A 152 2.19 16.36 5.94
CA GLN A 152 3.45 15.75 5.57
C GLN A 152 3.81 16.18 4.15
N SER A 153 5.03 16.67 3.95
CA SER A 153 5.50 17.12 2.64
C SER A 153 6.93 16.63 2.42
N TRP A 154 7.21 16.26 1.17
CA TRP A 154 8.56 15.92 0.72
C TRP A 154 8.75 16.33 -0.73
N ALA A 155 10.01 16.44 -1.16
CA ALA A 155 10.37 16.75 -2.53
C ALA A 155 11.41 15.75 -3.04
N THR A 156 11.28 15.40 -4.31
CA THR A 156 12.23 14.52 -5.02
C THR A 156 12.54 15.07 -6.39
N ARG A 157 13.67 14.63 -6.95
CA ARG A 157 14.06 14.98 -8.32
C ARG A 157 14.63 13.75 -9.03
N LYS A 158 14.16 13.51 -10.25
CA LYS A 158 14.65 12.43 -11.09
C LYS A 158 14.54 12.84 -12.57
N ASP A 159 15.57 12.58 -13.36
CA ASP A 159 15.60 12.77 -14.82
C ASP A 159 15.14 14.18 -15.29
N GLY A 160 15.53 15.24 -14.54
CA GLY A 160 15.18 16.62 -14.85
C GLY A 160 13.80 17.06 -14.32
N VAL A 161 12.98 16.15 -13.84
CA VAL A 161 11.67 16.42 -13.24
C VAL A 161 11.82 16.59 -11.73
N SER A 162 11.33 17.70 -11.18
CA SER A 162 11.24 17.97 -9.74
C SER A 162 9.78 17.87 -9.30
N VAL A 163 9.52 17.15 -8.22
CA VAL A 163 8.18 17.03 -7.66
C VAL A 163 8.17 17.34 -6.17
N LYS A 164 7.08 17.94 -5.71
CA LYS A 164 6.78 18.11 -4.29
C LYS A 164 5.41 17.52 -4.02
N MET A 165 5.36 16.52 -3.13
CA MET A 165 4.13 15.92 -2.66
C MET A 165 3.79 16.46 -1.28
N THR A 166 2.54 16.84 -1.07
CA THR A 166 2.01 17.24 0.23
C THR A 166 0.73 16.48 0.50
N TYR A 167 0.65 15.80 1.63
CA TYR A 167 -0.59 15.23 2.17
C TYR A 167 -0.98 16.01 3.42
N SER A 168 -2.21 16.47 3.46
CA SER A 168 -2.82 17.11 4.63
C SER A 168 -4.07 16.36 5.06
N LEU A 169 -4.22 16.20 6.37
CA LEU A 169 -5.35 15.57 7.01
C LEU A 169 -6.13 16.65 7.75
N ALA A 170 -7.35 16.92 7.31
CA ALA A 170 -8.28 17.79 8.02
C ALA A 170 -9.18 16.94 8.91
N TYR A 171 -9.12 17.20 10.23
CA TYR A 171 -9.82 16.37 11.19
C TYR A 171 -11.31 16.59 11.24
N TRP A 172 -11.94 15.47 11.43
CA TRP A 172 -13.32 15.17 11.80
C TRP A 172 -14.35 15.89 10.94
N LYS A 173 -14.59 15.30 9.80
CA LYS A 173 -15.80 15.58 9.06
C LYS A 173 -17.02 15.04 9.80
N ASP A 174 -16.94 13.83 10.32
CA ASP A 174 -17.96 13.18 11.12
C ASP A 174 -17.31 12.33 12.23
N PRO A 175 -17.30 12.81 13.49
CA PRO A 175 -16.71 12.08 14.61
C PRO A 175 -17.45 10.77 14.95
N LEU A 176 -18.75 10.67 14.68
CA LEU A 176 -19.53 9.46 14.94
C LEU A 176 -19.08 8.32 14.01
N ASN A 177 -18.93 8.61 12.74
CA ASN A 177 -18.46 7.66 11.73
C ASN A 177 -16.94 7.65 11.60
N GLN A 178 -16.21 8.46 12.37
CA GLN A 178 -14.75 8.56 12.38
C GLN A 178 -14.19 8.89 10.97
N THR A 179 -14.87 9.78 10.24
CA THR A 179 -14.40 10.20 8.92
C THR A 179 -13.63 11.50 8.97
N TYR A 180 -12.65 11.61 8.10
CA TYR A 180 -11.81 12.79 7.90
C TYR A 180 -11.61 13.04 6.41
N THR A 181 -11.18 14.25 6.06
CA THR A 181 -10.81 14.57 4.68
C THR A 181 -9.29 14.52 4.54
N GLU A 182 -8.80 13.71 3.59
CA GLU A 182 -7.40 13.73 3.16
C GLU A 182 -7.29 14.49 1.85
N LYS A 183 -6.30 15.38 1.77
CA LYS A 183 -5.96 16.12 0.56
C LYS A 183 -4.51 15.87 0.18
N GLY A 184 -4.32 15.34 -1.02
CA GLY A 184 -3.01 15.22 -1.67
C GLY A 184 -2.80 16.35 -2.69
N VAL A 185 -1.60 16.92 -2.69
CA VAL A 185 -1.19 17.93 -3.68
C VAL A 185 0.16 17.51 -4.24
N LEU A 186 0.23 17.33 -5.56
CA LEU A 186 1.47 17.05 -6.29
C LEU A 186 1.80 18.28 -7.16
N GLU A 187 2.86 18.96 -6.80
CA GLU A 187 3.44 20.08 -7.54
C GLU A 187 4.65 19.56 -8.33
N VAL A 188 4.68 19.85 -9.61
CA VAL A 188 5.67 19.34 -10.57
C VAL A 188 6.33 20.52 -11.29
N ASP A 189 7.64 20.47 -11.41
CA ASP A 189 8.42 21.25 -12.37
C ASP A 189 9.05 20.25 -13.35
N ASP A 190 8.51 20.24 -14.57
CA ASP A 190 8.97 19.40 -15.66
C ASP A 190 9.71 20.26 -16.69
N GLN A 191 11.03 20.38 -16.53
CA GLN A 191 11.91 21.16 -17.38
C GLN A 191 11.48 22.64 -17.51
N GLY A 192 10.97 23.24 -16.44
CA GLY A 192 10.48 24.62 -16.41
C GLY A 192 8.97 24.78 -16.66
N GLU A 193 8.27 23.68 -16.96
CA GLU A 193 6.81 23.66 -17.04
C GLU A 193 6.22 23.29 -15.67
N ALA A 194 5.56 24.24 -15.01
CA ALA A 194 4.93 24.02 -13.71
C ALA A 194 3.54 23.40 -13.87
N LYS A 195 3.30 22.28 -13.15
CA LYS A 195 2.02 21.57 -13.11
C LYS A 195 1.58 21.33 -11.67
N LYS A 196 0.27 21.26 -11.45
CA LYS A 196 -0.30 20.97 -10.12
C LYS A 196 -1.48 20.01 -10.25
N PHE A 197 -1.44 18.96 -9.45
CA PHE A 197 -2.48 17.93 -9.38
C PHE A 197 -2.98 17.83 -7.94
N ILE A 198 -4.28 17.62 -7.78
CA ILE A 198 -4.93 17.57 -6.47
C ILE A 198 -5.82 16.34 -6.42
N ASN A 199 -5.77 15.64 -5.30
CA ASN A 199 -6.71 14.59 -4.95
C ASN A 199 -7.28 14.89 -3.56
N GLU A 200 -8.59 14.71 -3.38
CA GLU A 200 -9.26 14.92 -2.10
C GLU A 200 -10.27 13.80 -1.89
N ALA A 201 -10.25 13.19 -0.71
CA ALA A 201 -11.14 12.09 -0.37
C ALA A 201 -11.57 12.12 1.09
N ASP A 202 -12.81 11.74 1.34
CA ASP A 202 -13.30 11.47 2.68
C ASP A 202 -13.03 10.01 3.03
N LEU A 203 -12.28 9.80 4.10
CA LEU A 203 -11.78 8.50 4.52
C LEU A 203 -12.21 8.20 5.95
N LYS A 204 -12.32 6.92 6.26
CA LYS A 204 -12.55 6.46 7.63
C LYS A 204 -11.23 6.28 8.35
N PHE A 205 -11.16 6.78 9.56
CA PHE A 205 -10.09 6.49 10.49
C PHE A 205 -10.38 5.18 11.24
N ILE A 206 -9.57 4.15 11.01
CA ILE A 206 -9.67 2.89 11.74
C ILE A 206 -8.61 2.88 12.84
N PHE A 207 -9.05 2.95 14.09
CA PHE A 207 -8.14 2.92 15.24
C PHE A 207 -7.44 1.56 15.38
N PRO A 208 -6.23 1.49 15.95
CA PRO A 208 -5.47 0.25 16.04
C PRO A 208 -6.22 -0.91 16.70
N GLN A 209 -6.98 -0.66 17.76
CA GLN A 209 -7.76 -1.73 18.42
C GLN A 209 -9.02 -2.10 17.62
N GLU A 210 -9.65 -1.14 16.95
CA GLU A 210 -10.75 -1.38 16.01
C GLU A 210 -10.25 -2.24 14.82
N PHE A 211 -9.09 -1.93 14.27
CA PHE A 211 -8.43 -2.71 13.23
C PHE A 211 -8.29 -4.19 13.63
N LYS A 212 -7.75 -4.45 14.84
CA LYS A 212 -7.64 -5.83 15.38
C LYS A 212 -9.01 -6.49 15.57
N ALA A 213 -10.01 -5.75 16.04
CA ALA A 213 -11.36 -6.26 16.23
C ALA A 213 -12.03 -6.64 14.91
N LEU A 214 -11.89 -5.80 13.87
CA LEU A 214 -12.43 -6.06 12.54
C LEU A 214 -11.79 -7.28 11.87
N ILE A 215 -10.47 -7.49 12.03
CA ILE A 215 -9.78 -8.69 11.56
C ILE A 215 -10.34 -9.95 12.25
N ARG A 216 -10.58 -9.89 13.57
CA ARG A 216 -11.18 -11.00 14.32
C ARG A 216 -12.61 -11.29 13.90
N LEU A 217 -13.40 -10.24 13.65
CA LEU A 217 -14.80 -10.36 13.22
C LEU A 217 -14.89 -11.02 11.84
N GLN A 218 -14.00 -10.65 10.92
CA GLN A 218 -13.95 -11.21 9.57
C GLN A 218 -13.51 -12.69 9.56
N ASP A 219 -12.73 -13.13 10.56
CA ASP A 219 -12.33 -14.52 10.90
C ASP A 219 -11.65 -15.35 9.78
N ARG A 220 -11.23 -14.75 8.68
CA ARG A 220 -10.49 -15.44 7.62
C ARG A 220 -8.98 -15.30 7.74
N PHE A 221 -8.52 -14.40 8.63
CA PHE A 221 -7.13 -14.16 8.90
C PHE A 221 -6.76 -14.44 10.35
N GLU A 222 -5.53 -14.90 10.53
CA GLU A 222 -4.82 -14.88 11.80
C GLU A 222 -3.97 -13.60 11.83
N PHE A 223 -4.14 -12.77 12.84
CA PHE A 223 -3.28 -11.63 13.08
C PHE A 223 -1.96 -12.14 13.69
N LEU A 224 -0.86 -12.02 12.96
CA LEU A 224 0.45 -12.49 13.41
C LEU A 224 1.18 -11.46 14.25
N GLY A 225 0.98 -10.18 13.97
CA GLY A 225 1.60 -9.07 14.70
C GLY A 225 1.68 -7.81 13.86
N TRP A 226 2.23 -6.79 14.48
CA TRP A 226 2.68 -5.56 13.85
C TRP A 226 4.04 -5.14 14.39
N TRP A 227 4.82 -4.46 13.57
CA TRP A 227 6.19 -4.10 13.88
C TRP A 227 6.50 -2.68 13.42
N GLU A 228 7.50 -2.05 14.06
CA GLU A 228 8.03 -0.79 13.58
C GLU A 228 8.64 -0.91 12.18
N GLY A 229 8.64 0.20 11.44
CA GLY A 229 9.29 0.30 10.14
C GLY A 229 9.61 1.74 9.77
N ASN A 230 10.27 1.87 8.64
CA ASN A 230 10.42 3.12 7.93
C ASN A 230 10.02 2.93 6.47
N GLU A 231 10.38 3.85 5.60
CA GLU A 231 10.00 3.83 4.18
C GLU A 231 10.57 2.62 3.42
N SER A 232 11.68 2.02 3.86
CA SER A 232 12.41 0.99 3.12
C SER A 232 12.59 -0.32 3.85
N THR A 233 12.29 -0.41 5.16
CA THR A 233 12.49 -1.63 5.94
C THR A 233 11.59 -1.73 7.15
N TRP A 234 11.51 -2.92 7.73
CA TRP A 234 10.75 -3.22 8.95
C TRP A 234 11.63 -3.95 9.95
N PHE A 235 11.42 -3.65 11.21
CA PHE A 235 12.23 -4.14 12.31
C PHE A 235 11.46 -5.28 13.02
N LEU A 236 11.61 -6.50 12.51
CA LEU A 236 10.90 -7.69 13.03
C LEU A 236 11.27 -8.07 14.47
N ASP A 237 12.30 -7.47 15.01
CA ASP A 237 12.74 -7.57 16.42
C ASP A 237 12.16 -6.44 17.30
N LYS A 238 11.36 -5.55 16.72
CA LYS A 238 10.70 -4.44 17.41
C LYS A 238 9.18 -4.51 17.25
N PRO A 239 8.49 -5.35 18.01
CA PRO A 239 7.03 -5.36 18.05
C PRO A 239 6.50 -3.98 18.42
N LEU A 240 5.42 -3.56 17.75
CA LEU A 240 4.87 -2.23 17.94
C LEU A 240 4.31 -2.00 19.36
N GLU A 241 3.85 -3.07 20.00
CA GLU A 241 3.38 -3.05 21.38
C GLU A 241 4.49 -2.74 22.40
N GLU A 242 5.75 -3.02 22.04
CA GLU A 242 6.92 -2.75 22.89
C GLU A 242 7.57 -1.40 22.56
N ALA A 243 7.12 -0.73 21.50
CA ALA A 243 7.63 0.58 21.13
C ALA A 243 7.17 1.63 22.15
N GLY A 244 8.10 2.39 22.71
CA GLY A 244 7.78 3.48 23.64
C GLY A 244 6.96 4.61 22.99
N THR A 245 7.19 4.84 21.72
CA THR A 245 6.36 5.71 20.86
C THR A 245 6.16 4.98 19.55
N PRO A 246 4.92 4.60 19.19
CA PRO A 246 4.66 3.93 17.93
C PRO A 246 5.16 4.76 16.74
N SER A 247 5.89 4.14 15.84
CA SER A 247 6.28 4.76 14.57
C SER A 247 5.04 5.13 13.76
N ASN A 248 5.10 6.24 13.03
CA ASN A 248 4.03 6.59 12.08
C ASN A 248 3.84 5.50 11.01
N ILE A 249 4.92 4.84 10.61
CA ILE A 249 4.92 3.73 9.64
C ILE A 249 5.12 2.42 10.39
N ASN A 250 4.26 1.47 10.12
CA ASN A 250 4.33 0.14 10.71
C ASN A 250 3.95 -0.93 9.68
N MET A 251 4.41 -2.14 9.93
CA MET A 251 4.01 -3.33 9.19
C MET A 251 3.00 -4.13 10.01
N VAL A 252 1.92 -4.54 9.35
CA VAL A 252 0.99 -5.54 9.87
C VAL A 252 1.10 -6.80 9.03
N LEU A 253 1.11 -7.95 9.69
CA LEU A 253 1.15 -9.22 9.00
C LEU A 253 -0.03 -10.09 9.40
N LEU A 254 -0.75 -10.55 8.40
CA LEU A 254 -1.89 -11.46 8.52
C LEU A 254 -1.58 -12.75 7.77
N ARG A 255 -2.05 -13.89 8.30
CA ARG A 255 -1.96 -15.18 7.64
C ARG A 255 -3.35 -15.71 7.31
N ARG A 256 -3.56 -16.17 6.09
CA ARG A 256 -4.83 -16.75 5.64
C ARG A 256 -5.09 -18.08 6.32
N ARG A 257 -6.21 -18.21 7.03
CA ARG A 257 -6.70 -19.45 7.67
C ARG A 257 -7.19 -20.50 6.68
#